data_a157e0b48d8217cccd2911f6e53e64a7
#
_entry.id   a157e0b48d8217cccd2911f6e53e64a7
#
_cell.length_a   1.000
_cell.length_b   1.000
_cell.length_c   1.000
_cell.angle_alpha   90.00
_cell.angle_beta   90.00
_cell.angle_gamma   90.00
#
_symmetry.space_group_name_H-M   'P 1'
#
loop_
_entity.id
_entity.type
_entity.pdbx_description
1 polymer ?
#
loop_
_entity_poly.entity_id
_entity_poly.type
_entity_poly.pdbx_seq_one_letter_code
_entity_poly.pdbx_strand_id
1 'polypeptide(L)'
;MNYIFTKAYRPAWIWALVILLLTLSPGQFVPKVDYWSIVSLDKYVHMGIFFIQVLLVLHGAKTLKILTIRNYFLYAAIGTFYGIAIELIQRFIPLRSFEVNDMLANMAGAILAATVFYFFEKYWLKKG
;
A
#
# COMPACT_ATOMS: atom_id res chain seq x y z
N MET A 1 2.33 -9.13 -24.01
CA MET A 1 1.77 -7.77 -23.80
C MET A 1 2.05 -7.33 -22.37
N ASN A 2 2.65 -6.15 -22.19
CA ASN A 2 3.05 -5.65 -20.88
C ASN A 2 1.83 -5.05 -20.15
N TYR A 3 1.05 -5.90 -19.49
CA TYR A 3 -0.16 -5.50 -18.77
C TYR A 3 0.09 -4.43 -17.70
N ILE A 4 1.30 -4.38 -17.15
CA ILE A 4 1.69 -3.46 -16.07
C ILE A 4 1.52 -1.98 -16.46
N PHE A 5 1.72 -1.65 -17.73
CA PHE A 5 1.59 -0.27 -18.23
C PHE A 5 0.22 0.04 -18.84
N THR A 6 -0.75 -0.84 -18.70
CA THR A 6 -2.10 -0.60 -19.20
C THR A 6 -2.86 0.45 -18.38
N LYS A 7 -3.91 1.02 -18.98
CA LYS A 7 -4.78 1.99 -18.30
C LYS A 7 -5.36 1.45 -16.99
N ALA A 8 -5.55 0.13 -16.88
CA ALA A 8 -6.10 -0.52 -15.69
C ALA A 8 -5.23 -0.34 -14.43
N TYR A 9 -3.91 -0.25 -14.57
CA TYR A 9 -2.99 -0.06 -13.46
C TYR A 9 -2.59 1.41 -13.22
N ARG A 10 -3.05 2.35 -14.06
CA ARG A 10 -2.71 3.77 -13.87
C ARG A 10 -3.02 4.30 -12.47
N PRO A 11 -4.20 4.03 -11.86
CA PRO A 11 -4.46 4.48 -10.49
C PRO A 11 -3.46 3.93 -9.47
N ALA A 12 -3.07 2.66 -9.63
CA ALA A 12 -2.07 2.04 -8.75
C ALA A 12 -0.69 2.71 -8.89
N TRP A 13 -0.27 3.05 -10.12
CA TRP A 13 0.99 3.76 -10.36
C TRP A 13 0.98 5.18 -9.82
N ILE A 14 -0.14 5.91 -10.02
CA ILE A 14 -0.31 7.26 -9.48
C ILE A 14 -0.24 7.21 -7.95
N TRP A 15 -0.93 6.26 -7.33
CA TRP A 15 -0.94 6.12 -5.88
C TRP A 15 0.43 5.73 -5.33
N ALA A 16 1.16 4.82 -6.02
CA ALA A 16 2.53 4.48 -5.66
C ALA A 16 3.45 5.71 -5.67
N LEU A 17 3.30 6.59 -6.66
CA LEU A 17 4.03 7.85 -6.71
C LEU A 17 3.64 8.79 -5.57
N VAL A 18 2.36 8.89 -5.24
CA VAL A 18 1.87 9.68 -4.10
C VAL A 18 2.48 9.16 -2.80
N ILE A 19 2.53 7.85 -2.60
CA ILE A 19 3.19 7.23 -1.44
C ILE A 19 4.66 7.65 -1.36
N LEU A 20 5.39 7.56 -2.47
CA LEU A 20 6.79 7.98 -2.52
C LEU A 20 6.95 9.45 -2.11
N LEU A 21 6.16 10.34 -2.67
CA LEU A 21 6.24 11.77 -2.38
C LEU A 21 5.92 12.08 -0.92
N LEU A 22 4.91 11.43 -0.35
CA LEU A 22 4.51 11.64 1.05
C LEU A 22 5.52 11.06 2.04
N THR A 23 6.00 9.85 1.77
CA THR A 23 6.84 9.10 2.71
C THR A 23 8.31 9.49 2.65
N LEU A 24 8.80 9.96 1.51
CA LEU A 24 10.18 10.41 1.32
C LEU A 24 10.36 11.92 1.48
N SER A 25 9.31 12.65 1.82
CA SER A 25 9.42 14.07 2.18
C SER A 25 10.26 14.23 3.45
N PRO A 26 11.15 15.25 3.54
CA PRO A 26 11.91 15.52 4.75
C PRO A 26 10.99 15.71 5.97
N GLY A 27 11.43 15.22 7.14
CA GLY A 27 10.64 15.24 8.36
C GLY A 27 10.23 16.63 8.84
N GLN A 28 10.93 17.69 8.42
CA GLN A 28 10.59 19.08 8.71
C GLN A 28 9.24 19.54 8.13
N PHE A 29 8.75 18.86 7.09
CA PHE A 29 7.44 19.14 6.49
C PHE A 29 6.32 18.31 7.11
N VAL A 30 6.63 17.43 8.06
CA VAL A 30 5.63 16.65 8.80
C VAL A 30 5.11 17.48 9.96
N PRO A 31 3.78 17.62 10.11
CA PRO A 31 3.20 18.38 11.24
C PRO A 31 3.66 17.79 12.58
N LYS A 32 4.11 18.65 13.48
CA LYS A 32 4.43 18.29 14.88
C LYS A 32 3.14 18.29 15.68
N VAL A 33 2.70 17.12 16.07
CA VAL A 33 1.54 16.90 16.96
C VAL A 33 2.05 16.14 18.19
N ASP A 34 1.29 16.07 19.25
CA ASP A 34 1.69 15.36 20.48
C ASP A 34 2.17 13.93 20.22
N TYR A 35 3.31 13.58 20.80
CA TYR A 35 4.03 12.33 20.55
C TYR A 35 3.15 11.07 20.55
N TRP A 36 2.25 10.94 21.53
CA TRP A 36 1.37 9.76 21.63
C TRP A 36 0.29 9.69 20.55
N SER A 37 -0.28 10.82 20.15
CA SER A 37 -1.27 10.86 19.09
C SER A 37 -0.64 10.63 17.72
N ILE A 38 0.60 11.07 17.50
CA ILE A 38 1.35 10.84 16.25
C ILE A 38 1.69 9.37 16.08
N VAL A 39 2.20 8.70 17.13
CA VAL A 39 2.66 7.30 17.01
C VAL A 39 1.52 6.38 16.59
N SER A 40 0.32 6.56 17.14
CA SER A 40 -0.86 5.77 16.72
C SER A 40 -1.36 6.16 15.35
N LEU A 41 -1.51 7.46 15.06
CA LEU A 41 -2.04 7.96 13.80
C LEU A 41 -1.13 7.60 12.62
N ASP A 42 0.17 7.70 12.81
CA ASP A 42 1.17 7.35 11.79
C ASP A 42 1.02 5.89 11.34
N LYS A 43 0.87 4.96 12.26
CA LYS A 43 0.65 3.54 11.96
C LYS A 43 -0.63 3.30 11.17
N TYR A 44 -1.73 3.96 11.53
CA TYR A 44 -2.98 3.86 10.77
C TYR A 44 -2.86 4.47 9.38
N VAL A 45 -2.13 5.56 9.23
CA VAL A 45 -1.83 6.17 7.92
C VAL A 45 -1.03 5.20 7.06
N HIS A 46 0.05 4.60 7.57
CA HIS A 46 0.83 3.59 6.86
C HIS A 46 -0.02 2.40 6.42
N MET A 47 -0.81 1.85 7.31
CA MET A 47 -1.74 0.76 7.00
C MET A 47 -2.74 1.15 5.91
N GLY A 48 -3.35 2.35 6.01
CA GLY A 48 -4.35 2.84 5.07
C GLY A 48 -3.80 3.07 3.67
N ILE A 49 -2.64 3.70 3.54
CA ILE A 49 -2.04 3.98 2.22
C ILE A 49 -1.63 2.70 1.49
N PHE A 50 -1.10 1.70 2.19
CA PHE A 50 -0.76 0.41 1.59
C PHE A 50 -1.98 -0.48 1.34
N PHE A 51 -3.02 -0.36 2.16
CA PHE A 51 -4.32 -0.97 1.88
C PHE A 51 -4.88 -0.47 0.53
N ILE A 52 -4.92 0.84 0.32
CA ILE A 52 -5.38 1.43 -0.94
C ILE A 52 -4.50 0.99 -2.11
N GLN A 53 -3.17 0.97 -1.93
CA GLN A 53 -2.23 0.54 -2.96
C GLN A 53 -2.55 -0.86 -3.48
N VAL A 54 -2.71 -1.83 -2.59
CA VAL A 54 -2.98 -3.22 -2.96
C VAL A 54 -4.38 -3.37 -3.55
N LEU A 55 -5.38 -2.65 -3.03
CA LEU A 55 -6.73 -2.63 -3.63
C LEU A 55 -6.70 -2.16 -5.09
N LEU A 56 -5.96 -1.09 -5.38
CA LEU A 56 -5.85 -0.55 -6.74
C LEU A 56 -5.17 -1.52 -7.70
N VAL A 57 -4.15 -2.24 -7.23
CA VAL A 57 -3.47 -3.27 -8.03
C VAL A 57 -4.40 -4.45 -8.31
N LEU A 58 -5.11 -4.94 -7.31
CA LEU A 58 -6.09 -6.03 -7.45
C LEU A 58 -7.24 -5.63 -8.38
N HIS A 59 -7.73 -4.40 -8.25
CA HIS A 59 -8.75 -3.86 -9.16
C HIS A 59 -8.26 -3.82 -10.61
N GLY A 60 -7.01 -3.41 -10.84
CA GLY A 60 -6.40 -3.42 -12.17
C GLY A 60 -6.36 -4.83 -12.78
N ALA A 61 -5.91 -5.81 -12.00
CA ALA A 61 -5.88 -7.22 -12.43
C ALA A 61 -7.27 -7.77 -12.75
N LYS A 62 -8.27 -7.39 -11.94
CA LYS A 62 -9.66 -7.74 -12.19
C LYS A 62 -10.18 -7.15 -13.49
N THR A 63 -9.93 -5.86 -13.72
CA THR A 63 -10.34 -5.15 -14.94
C THR A 63 -9.75 -5.81 -16.20
N LEU A 64 -8.54 -6.32 -16.10
CA LEU A 64 -7.88 -7.06 -17.19
C LEU A 64 -8.30 -8.53 -17.28
N LYS A 65 -9.16 -8.99 -16.37
CA LYS A 65 -9.62 -10.39 -16.29
C LYS A 65 -8.47 -11.42 -16.08
N ILE A 66 -7.39 -10.97 -15.45
CA ILE A 66 -6.23 -11.81 -15.11
C ILE A 66 -6.14 -12.15 -13.63
N LEU A 67 -7.13 -11.76 -12.84
CA LEU A 67 -7.15 -11.98 -11.40
C LEU A 67 -7.33 -13.47 -11.08
N THR A 68 -6.35 -14.02 -10.39
CA THR A 68 -6.34 -15.42 -9.91
C THR A 68 -6.07 -15.43 -8.40
N ILE A 69 -6.32 -16.55 -7.73
CA ILE A 69 -5.99 -16.70 -6.31
C ILE A 69 -4.51 -16.38 -6.01
N ARG A 70 -3.63 -16.74 -6.93
CA ARG A 70 -2.20 -16.46 -6.82
C ARG A 70 -1.90 -14.95 -6.79
N ASN A 71 -2.67 -14.14 -7.51
CA ASN A 71 -2.48 -12.69 -7.55
C ASN A 71 -2.72 -12.02 -6.19
N TYR A 72 -3.61 -12.54 -5.36
CA TYR A 72 -3.83 -11.98 -4.02
C TYR A 72 -2.57 -12.08 -3.17
N PHE A 73 -1.92 -13.24 -3.16
CA PHE A 73 -0.66 -13.44 -2.44
C PHE A 73 0.48 -12.62 -3.06
N LEU A 74 0.58 -12.64 -4.37
CA LEU A 74 1.63 -11.93 -5.10
C LEU A 74 1.56 -10.41 -4.85
N TYR A 75 0.38 -9.81 -4.97
CA TYR A 75 0.23 -8.37 -4.82
C TYR A 75 0.31 -7.91 -3.37
N ALA A 76 -0.12 -8.74 -2.42
CA ALA A 76 0.14 -8.49 -1.00
C ALA A 76 1.66 -8.52 -0.70
N ALA A 77 2.38 -9.48 -1.26
CA ALA A 77 3.83 -9.56 -1.14
C ALA A 77 4.54 -8.36 -1.78
N ILE A 78 4.17 -7.98 -3.00
CA ILE A 78 4.72 -6.81 -3.69
C ILE A 78 4.46 -5.53 -2.88
N GLY A 79 3.26 -5.34 -2.36
CA GLY A 79 2.93 -4.21 -1.50
C GLY A 79 3.78 -4.18 -0.22
N THR A 80 3.98 -5.33 0.41
CA THR A 80 4.83 -5.48 1.60
C THR A 80 6.28 -5.12 1.28
N PHE A 81 6.86 -5.66 0.20
CA PHE A 81 8.23 -5.34 -0.21
C PHE A 81 8.41 -3.88 -0.58
N TYR A 82 7.41 -3.27 -1.22
CA TYR A 82 7.41 -1.84 -1.50
C TYR A 82 7.46 -1.02 -0.20
N GLY A 83 6.65 -1.38 0.80
CA GLY A 83 6.68 -0.75 2.12
C GLY A 83 8.02 -0.90 2.83
N ILE A 84 8.63 -2.08 2.77
CA ILE A 84 9.96 -2.32 3.33
C ILE A 84 11.02 -1.44 2.64
N ALA A 85 10.98 -1.37 1.31
CA ALA A 85 11.89 -0.54 0.54
C ALA A 85 11.79 0.94 0.92
N ILE A 86 10.56 1.45 1.08
CA ILE A 86 10.31 2.82 1.53
C ILE A 86 10.94 3.07 2.90
N GLU A 87 10.70 2.19 3.88
CA GLU A 87 11.25 2.34 5.23
C GLU A 87 12.79 2.32 5.24
N LEU A 88 13.40 1.48 4.41
CA LEU A 88 14.85 1.44 4.27
C LEU A 88 15.39 2.74 3.67
N ILE A 89 14.70 3.32 2.69
CA ILE A 89 15.08 4.61 2.08
C ILE A 89 14.87 5.75 3.07
N GLN A 90 13.80 5.76 3.86
CA GLN A 90 13.53 6.78 4.88
C GLN A 90 14.67 6.93 5.89
N ARG A 91 15.42 5.87 6.14
CA ARG A 91 16.61 5.91 6.99
C ARG A 91 17.63 6.98 6.54
N PHE A 92 17.68 7.29 5.26
CA PHE A 92 18.61 8.25 4.66
C PHE A 92 18.00 9.65 4.47
N ILE A 93 16.72 9.84 4.80
CA ILE A 93 16.02 11.11 4.65
C ILE A 93 16.20 11.94 5.94
N PRO A 94 16.56 13.25 5.82
CA PRO A 94 16.69 14.12 6.99
C PRO A 94 15.42 14.17 7.84
N LEU A 95 15.60 14.06 9.17
CA LEU A 95 14.52 14.10 10.17
C LEU A 95 13.47 12.97 10.01
N ARG A 96 13.83 11.89 9.34
CA ARG A 96 13.06 10.64 9.27
C ARG A 96 13.82 9.53 9.98
N SER A 97 13.07 8.59 10.55
CA SER A 97 13.61 7.42 11.22
C SER A 97 13.11 6.13 10.56
N PHE A 98 13.91 5.09 10.64
CA PHE A 98 13.49 3.74 10.29
C PHE A 98 12.72 3.14 11.46
N GLU A 99 11.48 2.70 11.21
CA GLU A 99 10.65 2.06 12.23
C GLU A 99 10.12 0.71 11.74
N VAL A 100 10.44 -0.34 12.48
CA VAL A 100 9.94 -1.70 12.20
C VAL A 100 8.41 -1.76 12.30
N ASN A 101 7.82 -1.00 13.23
CA ASN A 101 6.37 -0.93 13.39
C ASN A 101 5.66 -0.34 12.17
N ASP A 102 6.29 0.59 11.45
CA ASP A 102 5.75 1.14 10.21
C ASP A 102 5.79 0.10 9.08
N MET A 103 6.85 -0.71 9.02
CA MET A 103 6.91 -1.86 8.11
C MET A 103 5.77 -2.86 8.40
N LEU A 104 5.53 -3.16 9.67
CA LEU A 104 4.45 -4.06 10.07
C LEU A 104 3.06 -3.48 9.73
N ALA A 105 2.88 -2.18 9.90
CA ALA A 105 1.64 -1.50 9.51
C ALA A 105 1.43 -1.53 8.00
N ASN A 106 2.47 -1.30 7.20
CA ASN A 106 2.42 -1.41 5.74
C ASN A 106 2.02 -2.82 5.30
N MET A 107 2.64 -3.84 5.89
CA MET A 107 2.33 -5.25 5.63
C MET A 107 0.89 -5.59 6.02
N ALA A 108 0.44 -5.14 7.20
CA ALA A 108 -0.92 -5.36 7.66
C ALA A 108 -1.96 -4.76 6.69
N GLY A 109 -1.70 -3.54 6.18
CA GLY A 109 -2.53 -2.90 5.16
C GLY A 109 -2.61 -3.71 3.87
N ALA A 110 -1.47 -4.19 3.37
CA ALA A 110 -1.39 -5.00 2.17
C ALA A 110 -2.17 -6.32 2.29
N ILE A 111 -1.99 -7.03 3.41
CA ILE A 111 -2.68 -8.31 3.69
C ILE A 111 -4.18 -8.07 3.86
N LEU A 112 -4.57 -7.05 4.60
CA LEU A 112 -5.97 -6.69 4.83
C LEU A 112 -6.67 -6.38 3.50
N ALA A 113 -6.04 -5.64 2.61
CA ALA A 113 -6.58 -5.32 1.28
C ALA A 113 -6.83 -6.59 0.45
N ALA A 114 -5.86 -7.48 0.39
CA ALA A 114 -6.00 -8.75 -0.32
C ALA A 114 -7.14 -9.60 0.25
N THR A 115 -7.25 -9.68 1.57
CA THR A 115 -8.30 -10.42 2.27
C THR A 115 -9.68 -9.83 2.00
N VAL A 116 -9.85 -8.52 2.18
CA VAL A 116 -11.12 -7.82 1.95
C VAL A 116 -11.55 -7.94 0.49
N PHE A 117 -10.63 -7.74 -0.45
CA PHE A 117 -10.95 -7.83 -1.87
C PHE A 117 -11.36 -9.24 -2.27
N TYR A 118 -10.66 -10.27 -1.75
CA TYR A 118 -11.02 -11.68 -1.99
C TYR A 118 -12.44 -12.00 -1.53
N PHE A 119 -12.81 -11.62 -0.30
CA PHE A 119 -14.14 -11.88 0.23
C PHE A 119 -15.21 -11.06 -0.50
N PHE A 120 -14.91 -9.81 -0.87
CA PHE A 120 -15.81 -8.98 -1.65
C PHE A 120 -16.11 -9.63 -3.02
N GLU A 121 -15.09 -10.09 -3.74
CA GLU A 121 -15.25 -10.81 -4.99
C GLU A 121 -16.08 -12.09 -4.83
N LYS A 122 -15.78 -12.86 -3.80
CA LYS A 122 -16.43 -14.15 -3.57
C LYS A 122 -17.90 -14.05 -3.20
N TYR A 123 -18.27 -13.09 -2.35
CA TYR A 123 -19.60 -13.03 -1.76
C TYR A 123 -20.53 -11.99 -2.36
N TRP A 124 -20.00 -10.90 -2.90
CA TRP A 124 -20.81 -9.79 -3.43
C TRP A 124 -20.93 -9.80 -4.95
N LEU A 125 -19.86 -10.04 -5.66
CA LEU A 125 -19.86 -9.94 -7.11
C LEU A 125 -20.29 -11.22 -7.83
N LYS A 126 -20.21 -12.39 -7.17
CA LYS A 126 -20.73 -13.64 -7.71
C LYS A 126 -22.25 -13.82 -7.52
N LYS A 127 -22.90 -12.93 -6.80
CA LYS A 127 -24.36 -12.94 -6.59
C LYS A 127 -25.15 -12.07 -7.59
N GLY A 128 -24.45 -11.39 -8.49
CA GLY A 128 -25.05 -10.56 -9.51
C GLY A 128 -25.06 -11.19 -10.91
#